data_ea15b80973259048b126a96da24fd503
#
_entry.id   ea15b80973259048b126a96da24fd503
#
_cell.length_a   1.000
_cell.length_b   1.000
_cell.length_c   1.000
_cell.angle_alpha   90.00
_cell.angle_beta   90.00
_cell.angle_gamma   90.00
#
_symmetry.space_group_name_H-M   'P 1'
#
loop_
_entity.id
_entity.type
_entity.pdbx_description
1 polymer ?
#
loop_
_entity_poly.entity_id
_entity_poly.type
_entity_poly.pdbx_seq_one_letter_code
_entity_poly.pdbx_strand_id
1 'polypeptide(L)'
;MPDIGSMRIENEVSGPILVAPEIPVRPNTVIPVLVGLILVMVGVIGAVIGYFDIQNQGEPNLNSEEETALLQSYKAGGENITAKDIQDFHDDLRHAKYYWYMGVGWILGGMLLSAGGVQLLRKKSIGAKLGLGGNGVLLATAVITYNLSSGPAAATSAMTSLTYLLLSVVSAICSLCCGLFAAFPILHRSGKASLDVSVVPASIGVDTHSLISDSEE
;
A
#
# COMPACT_ATOMS: atom_id res chain seq x y z
N MET A 1 49.74 61.02 4.01
CA MET A 1 48.54 60.18 4.17
C MET A 1 48.93 58.77 3.76
N PRO A 2 49.08 57.82 4.70
CA PRO A 2 49.48 56.47 4.35
C PRO A 2 48.27 55.69 3.92
N ASP A 3 48.49 54.97 2.85
CA ASP A 3 47.59 54.10 2.15
C ASP A 3 47.19 52.87 3.03
N ILE A 4 45.92 52.72 3.35
CA ILE A 4 45.44 51.60 4.13
C ILE A 4 45.22 50.44 3.13
N GLY A 5 46.28 49.62 3.03
CA GLY A 5 46.23 48.39 2.24
C GLY A 5 45.06 47.49 2.64
N SER A 6 44.22 47.17 1.70
CA SER A 6 43.15 46.21 1.79
C SER A 6 43.68 44.84 2.22
N MET A 7 43.49 44.49 3.50
CA MET A 7 43.68 43.13 3.95
C MET A 7 42.61 42.25 3.30
N ARG A 8 42.97 41.60 2.21
CA ARG A 8 42.23 40.52 1.61
C ARG A 8 42.39 39.30 2.51
N ILE A 9 41.40 39.06 3.35
CA ILE A 9 41.34 37.83 4.12
C ILE A 9 40.94 36.71 3.13
N GLU A 10 41.95 36.06 2.57
CA GLU A 10 41.79 34.78 1.88
C GLU A 10 41.52 33.72 2.94
N ASN A 11 40.23 33.51 3.24
CA ASN A 11 39.78 32.35 3.99
C ASN A 11 39.90 31.12 3.10
N GLU A 12 41.08 30.67 2.79
CA GLU A 12 41.33 29.30 2.35
C GLU A 12 41.16 28.35 3.55
N VAL A 13 39.92 28.09 3.93
CA VAL A 13 39.64 26.94 4.76
C VAL A 13 39.56 25.72 3.84
N SER A 14 40.68 25.38 3.24
CA SER A 14 40.88 24.09 2.56
C SER A 14 41.31 23.05 3.59
N GLY A 15 40.57 22.96 4.70
CA GLY A 15 40.67 21.79 5.57
C GLY A 15 40.00 20.60 4.84
N PRO A 16 40.59 19.41 4.86
CA PRO A 16 39.91 18.23 4.34
C PRO A 16 38.59 18.13 5.11
N ILE A 17 37.46 18.25 4.38
CA ILE A 17 36.14 17.96 4.95
C ILE A 17 36.21 16.51 5.43
N LEU A 18 36.34 16.35 6.76
CA LEU A 18 36.24 15.05 7.40
C LEU A 18 34.82 14.54 7.17
N VAL A 19 34.60 13.96 5.99
CA VAL A 19 33.41 13.20 5.74
C VAL A 19 33.47 12.02 6.71
N ALA A 20 32.66 12.11 7.79
CA ALA A 20 32.55 11.02 8.74
C ALA A 20 32.29 9.74 7.94
N PRO A 21 33.08 8.67 8.16
CA PRO A 21 32.89 7.43 7.41
C PRO A 21 31.45 6.99 7.58
N GLU A 22 30.71 6.88 6.46
CA GLU A 22 29.37 6.36 6.50
C GLU A 22 29.41 4.96 7.12
N ILE A 23 28.78 4.82 8.29
CA ILE A 23 28.68 3.52 8.96
C ILE A 23 27.95 2.60 7.99
N PRO A 24 28.57 1.51 7.52
CA PRO A 24 27.94 0.62 6.54
C PRO A 24 26.71 -0.01 7.16
N VAL A 25 25.53 0.39 6.67
CA VAL A 25 24.25 -0.16 7.13
C VAL A 25 24.13 -1.58 6.58
N ARG A 26 24.05 -2.56 7.47
CA ARG A 26 23.84 -3.95 7.04
C ARG A 26 22.48 -4.07 6.36
N PRO A 27 22.42 -4.58 5.10
CA PRO A 27 21.18 -4.77 4.38
C PRO A 27 20.32 -5.84 5.09
N ASN A 28 19.07 -5.49 5.39
CA ASN A 28 18.12 -6.44 5.96
C ASN A 28 17.13 -6.89 4.88
N THR A 29 17.33 -8.09 4.35
CA THR A 29 16.51 -8.65 3.28
C THR A 29 15.17 -9.19 3.77
N VAL A 30 15.00 -9.40 5.07
CA VAL A 30 13.75 -9.91 5.65
C VAL A 30 12.61 -8.89 5.51
N ILE A 31 12.91 -7.60 5.68
CA ILE A 31 11.92 -6.52 5.62
C ILE A 31 11.18 -6.51 4.27
N PRO A 32 11.84 -6.36 3.09
CA PRO A 32 11.12 -6.31 1.83
C PRO A 32 10.43 -7.64 1.50
N VAL A 33 10.98 -8.79 1.91
CA VAL A 33 10.36 -10.09 1.68
C VAL A 33 9.06 -10.23 2.49
N LEU A 34 9.07 -9.90 3.77
CA LEU A 34 7.89 -9.99 4.62
C LEU A 34 6.78 -9.03 4.16
N VAL A 35 7.15 -7.77 3.88
CA VAL A 35 6.21 -6.79 3.34
C VAL A 35 5.67 -7.24 1.98
N GLY A 36 6.54 -7.74 1.10
CA GLY A 36 6.15 -8.25 -0.21
C GLY A 36 5.13 -9.40 -0.12
N LEU A 37 5.35 -10.35 0.79
CA LEU A 37 4.43 -11.47 1.01
C LEU A 37 3.05 -10.98 1.48
N ILE A 38 3.02 -10.07 2.46
CA ILE A 38 1.77 -9.49 2.97
C ILE A 38 1.01 -8.78 1.85
N LEU A 39 1.70 -7.96 1.04
CA LEU A 39 1.07 -7.23 -0.06
C LEU A 39 0.50 -8.18 -1.14
N VAL A 40 1.18 -9.28 -1.45
CA VAL A 40 0.65 -10.30 -2.38
C VAL A 40 -0.62 -10.92 -1.82
N MET A 41 -0.62 -11.35 -0.57
CA MET A 41 -1.79 -11.97 0.06
C MET A 41 -2.98 -11.01 0.10
N VAL A 42 -2.78 -9.79 0.59
CA VAL A 42 -3.84 -8.77 0.67
C VAL A 42 -4.34 -8.41 -0.73
N GLY A 43 -3.44 -8.28 -1.70
CA GLY A 43 -3.81 -7.96 -3.07
C GLY A 43 -4.64 -9.05 -3.75
N VAL A 44 -4.28 -10.33 -3.57
CA VAL A 44 -5.05 -11.46 -4.11
C VAL A 44 -6.43 -11.54 -3.47
N ILE A 45 -6.50 -11.46 -2.14
CA ILE A 45 -7.79 -11.48 -1.42
C ILE A 45 -8.66 -10.31 -1.88
N GLY A 46 -8.09 -9.10 -1.99
CA GLY A 46 -8.82 -7.94 -2.48
C GLY A 46 -9.37 -8.12 -3.89
N ALA A 47 -8.57 -8.68 -4.81
CA ALA A 47 -9.02 -8.94 -6.17
C ALA A 47 -10.17 -9.95 -6.22
N VAL A 48 -10.14 -10.98 -5.35
CA VAL A 48 -11.24 -11.96 -5.23
C VAL A 48 -12.52 -11.31 -4.69
N ILE A 49 -12.41 -10.49 -3.64
CA ILE A 49 -13.53 -9.72 -3.10
C ILE A 49 -14.15 -8.84 -4.21
N GLY A 50 -13.31 -8.09 -4.91
CA GLY A 50 -13.75 -7.21 -6.00
C GLY A 50 -14.45 -7.96 -7.14
N TYR A 51 -14.03 -9.19 -7.42
CA TYR A 51 -14.73 -10.03 -8.39
C TYR A 51 -16.16 -10.36 -7.94
N PHE A 52 -16.37 -10.74 -6.68
CA PHE A 52 -17.70 -10.98 -6.13
C PHE A 52 -18.58 -9.72 -6.13
N ASP A 53 -18.00 -8.55 -5.81
CA ASP A 53 -18.73 -7.29 -5.87
C ASP A 53 -19.25 -6.99 -7.29
N ILE A 54 -18.44 -7.26 -8.33
CA ILE A 54 -18.91 -7.11 -9.72
C ILE A 54 -20.05 -8.09 -10.04
N GLN A 55 -20.01 -9.30 -9.52
CA GLN A 55 -21.13 -10.26 -9.69
C GLN A 55 -22.40 -9.74 -9.04
N ASN A 56 -22.33 -9.21 -7.81
CA ASN A 56 -23.47 -8.62 -7.11
C ASN A 56 -24.11 -7.47 -7.90
N GLN A 57 -23.35 -6.74 -8.71
CA GLN A 57 -23.92 -5.73 -9.61
C GLN A 57 -24.88 -6.33 -10.65
N GLY A 58 -24.64 -7.58 -11.06
CA GLY A 58 -25.48 -8.30 -12.05
C GLY A 58 -26.70 -8.98 -11.44
N GLU A 59 -26.72 -9.23 -10.13
CA GLU A 59 -27.78 -9.98 -9.46
C GLU A 59 -28.94 -9.05 -9.05
N PRO A 60 -30.14 -9.23 -9.60
CA PRO A 60 -31.27 -8.34 -9.31
C PRO A 60 -31.90 -8.58 -7.92
N ASN A 61 -31.73 -9.74 -7.35
CA ASN A 61 -32.29 -10.09 -6.05
C ASN A 61 -31.18 -10.55 -5.09
N LEU A 62 -31.31 -10.16 -3.83
CA LEU A 62 -30.48 -10.72 -2.76
C LEU A 62 -30.77 -12.22 -2.62
N ASN A 63 -29.71 -12.97 -2.29
CA ASN A 63 -29.87 -14.37 -1.94
C ASN A 63 -30.70 -14.49 -0.64
N SER A 64 -31.59 -15.47 -0.56
CA SER A 64 -32.46 -15.70 0.61
C SER A 64 -31.70 -15.91 1.92
N GLU A 65 -30.49 -16.46 1.85
CA GLU A 65 -29.61 -16.61 3.01
C GLU A 65 -29.05 -15.26 3.49
N GLU A 66 -28.60 -14.42 2.56
CA GLU A 66 -28.09 -13.08 2.85
C GLU A 66 -29.19 -12.17 3.37
N GLU A 67 -30.37 -12.19 2.76
CA GLU A 67 -31.54 -11.46 3.23
C GLU A 67 -31.88 -11.84 4.68
N THR A 68 -31.92 -13.16 4.97
CA THR A 68 -32.23 -13.66 6.32
C THR A 68 -31.17 -13.23 7.33
N ALA A 69 -29.88 -13.29 6.97
CA ALA A 69 -28.77 -12.88 7.83
C ALA A 69 -28.81 -11.36 8.13
N LEU A 70 -29.10 -10.54 7.12
CA LEU A 70 -29.26 -9.11 7.27
C LEU A 70 -30.46 -8.77 8.17
N LEU A 71 -31.62 -9.39 7.92
CA LEU A 71 -32.80 -9.20 8.78
C LEU A 71 -32.56 -9.55 10.23
N GLN A 72 -31.81 -10.62 10.51
CA GLN A 72 -31.43 -10.99 11.87
C GLN A 72 -30.50 -9.95 12.50
N SER A 73 -29.53 -9.42 11.76
CA SER A 73 -28.63 -8.41 12.26
C SER A 73 -29.33 -7.09 12.61
N TYR A 74 -30.27 -6.64 11.77
CA TYR A 74 -31.06 -5.44 12.01
C TYR A 74 -32.00 -5.62 13.21
N LYS A 75 -32.68 -6.77 13.32
CA LYS A 75 -33.54 -7.09 14.48
C LYS A 75 -32.72 -7.14 15.78
N ALA A 76 -31.53 -7.70 15.75
CA ALA A 76 -30.63 -7.70 16.91
C ALA A 76 -30.19 -6.28 17.29
N GLY A 77 -30.08 -5.37 16.32
CA GLY A 77 -29.84 -3.93 16.55
C GLY A 77 -31.06 -3.14 17.01
N GLY A 78 -32.24 -3.77 17.14
CA GLY A 78 -33.48 -3.12 17.56
C GLY A 78 -34.21 -2.36 16.45
N GLU A 79 -33.82 -2.54 15.20
CA GLU A 79 -34.46 -1.89 14.05
C GLU A 79 -35.58 -2.73 13.45
N ASN A 80 -36.64 -2.07 13.01
CA ASN A 80 -37.84 -2.71 12.46
C ASN A 80 -37.82 -2.62 10.91
N ILE A 81 -36.81 -3.25 10.31
CA ILE A 81 -36.60 -3.27 8.86
C ILE A 81 -37.25 -4.52 8.26
N THR A 82 -37.91 -4.36 7.12
CA THR A 82 -38.52 -5.45 6.36
C THR A 82 -37.59 -6.00 5.27
N ALA A 83 -37.87 -7.21 4.79
CA ALA A 83 -37.15 -7.78 3.64
C ALA A 83 -37.22 -6.86 2.40
N LYS A 84 -38.36 -6.19 2.22
CA LYS A 84 -38.51 -5.22 1.13
C LYS A 84 -37.56 -4.03 1.27
N ASP A 85 -37.41 -3.46 2.47
CA ASP A 85 -36.51 -2.32 2.67
C ASP A 85 -35.05 -2.68 2.37
N ILE A 86 -34.66 -3.94 2.68
CA ILE A 86 -33.32 -4.45 2.36
C ILE A 86 -33.14 -4.62 0.85
N GLN A 87 -34.16 -5.15 0.16
CA GLN A 87 -34.13 -5.30 -1.29
C GLN A 87 -34.11 -3.94 -2.00
N ASP A 88 -34.94 -2.99 -1.56
CA ASP A 88 -34.99 -1.64 -2.10
C ASP A 88 -33.62 -0.95 -1.91
N PHE A 89 -32.97 -1.13 -0.76
CA PHE A 89 -31.60 -0.63 -0.52
C PHE A 89 -30.56 -1.26 -1.44
N HIS A 90 -30.63 -2.58 -1.66
CA HIS A 90 -29.75 -3.28 -2.61
C HIS A 90 -29.93 -2.74 -4.04
N ASP A 91 -31.16 -2.52 -4.46
CA ASP A 91 -31.48 -1.97 -5.79
C ASP A 91 -30.96 -0.52 -5.94
N ASP A 92 -31.09 0.31 -4.91
CA ASP A 92 -30.55 1.67 -4.88
C ASP A 92 -29.03 1.65 -5.03
N LEU A 93 -28.32 0.77 -4.33
CA LEU A 93 -26.86 0.61 -4.47
C LEU A 93 -26.48 0.15 -5.88
N ARG A 94 -27.24 -0.76 -6.49
CA ARG A 94 -27.03 -1.21 -7.87
C ARG A 94 -27.26 -0.07 -8.87
N HIS A 95 -28.33 0.70 -8.72
CA HIS A 95 -28.60 1.87 -9.56
C HIS A 95 -27.51 2.93 -9.44
N ALA A 96 -26.98 3.15 -8.25
CA ALA A 96 -25.80 4.01 -8.01
C ALA A 96 -24.48 3.41 -8.54
N LYS A 97 -24.49 2.17 -9.07
CA LYS A 97 -23.30 1.42 -9.51
C LYS A 97 -22.25 1.23 -8.41
N TYR A 98 -22.69 1.18 -7.16
CA TYR A 98 -21.84 1.00 -6.00
C TYR A 98 -20.95 -0.23 -6.12
N TYR A 99 -21.53 -1.40 -6.40
CA TYR A 99 -20.81 -2.67 -6.53
C TYR A 99 -19.81 -2.66 -7.69
N TRP A 100 -20.14 -1.96 -8.79
CA TRP A 100 -19.21 -1.80 -9.90
C TRP A 100 -17.95 -1.03 -9.52
N TYR A 101 -18.12 0.16 -8.92
CA TYR A 101 -16.99 0.97 -8.52
C TYR A 101 -16.15 0.30 -7.42
N MET A 102 -16.82 -0.36 -6.47
CA MET A 102 -16.17 -1.10 -5.41
C MET A 102 -15.37 -2.26 -5.99
N GLY A 103 -15.98 -3.10 -6.82
CA GLY A 103 -15.34 -4.26 -7.41
C GLY A 103 -14.15 -3.91 -8.31
N VAL A 104 -14.32 -2.94 -9.22
CA VAL A 104 -13.23 -2.47 -10.08
C VAL A 104 -12.08 -1.90 -9.25
N GLY A 105 -12.39 -1.09 -8.23
CA GLY A 105 -11.38 -0.51 -7.35
C GLY A 105 -10.59 -1.57 -6.57
N TRP A 106 -11.27 -2.59 -6.04
CA TRP A 106 -10.62 -3.71 -5.35
C TRP A 106 -9.75 -4.56 -6.29
N ILE A 107 -10.22 -4.83 -7.53
CA ILE A 107 -9.43 -5.56 -8.52
C ILE A 107 -8.18 -4.78 -8.90
N LEU A 108 -8.33 -3.51 -9.28
CA LEU A 108 -7.18 -2.68 -9.69
C LEU A 108 -6.20 -2.45 -8.54
N GLY A 109 -6.71 -2.10 -7.36
CA GLY A 109 -5.89 -1.93 -6.16
C GLY A 109 -5.19 -3.24 -5.78
N GLY A 110 -5.91 -4.35 -5.79
CA GLY A 110 -5.37 -5.69 -5.51
C GLY A 110 -4.29 -6.14 -6.49
N MET A 111 -4.48 -5.89 -7.79
CA MET A 111 -3.47 -6.18 -8.82
C MET A 111 -2.19 -5.37 -8.60
N LEU A 112 -2.31 -4.06 -8.29
CA LEU A 112 -1.16 -3.20 -8.02
C LEU A 112 -0.43 -3.63 -6.74
N LEU A 113 -1.16 -3.99 -5.68
CA LEU A 113 -0.60 -4.51 -4.44
C LEU A 113 0.15 -5.83 -4.69
N SER A 114 -0.46 -6.77 -5.41
CA SER A 114 0.15 -8.06 -5.74
C SER A 114 1.40 -7.89 -6.59
N ALA A 115 1.33 -7.06 -7.65
CA ALA A 115 2.48 -6.74 -8.49
C ALA A 115 3.59 -6.06 -7.67
N GLY A 116 3.22 -5.12 -6.80
CA GLY A 116 4.13 -4.45 -5.87
C GLY A 116 4.81 -5.44 -4.93
N GLY A 117 4.03 -6.34 -4.34
CA GLY A 117 4.54 -7.40 -3.46
C GLY A 117 5.53 -8.32 -4.16
N VAL A 118 5.21 -8.80 -5.38
CA VAL A 118 6.13 -9.63 -6.18
C VAL A 118 7.44 -8.89 -6.50
N GLN A 119 7.38 -7.59 -6.80
CA GLN A 119 8.59 -6.81 -7.05
C GLN A 119 9.44 -6.62 -5.78
N LEU A 120 8.80 -6.47 -4.60
CA LEU A 120 9.50 -6.42 -3.32
C LEU A 120 10.16 -7.75 -2.97
N LEU A 121 9.50 -8.89 -3.26
CA LEU A 121 10.11 -10.22 -3.14
C LEU A 121 11.37 -10.36 -4.01
N ARG A 122 11.38 -9.70 -5.17
CA ARG A 122 12.54 -9.59 -6.06
C ARG A 122 13.52 -8.47 -5.64
N LYS A 123 13.33 -7.86 -4.48
CA LYS A 123 14.17 -6.78 -3.93
C LYS A 123 14.24 -5.54 -4.83
N LYS A 124 13.19 -5.23 -5.59
CA LYS A 124 13.12 -4.05 -6.45
C LYS A 124 12.35 -2.93 -5.75
N SER A 125 12.90 -1.73 -5.72
CA SER A 125 12.28 -0.55 -5.08
C SER A 125 10.97 -0.12 -5.73
N ILE A 126 10.78 -0.43 -7.02
CA ILE A 126 9.52 -0.18 -7.73
C ILE A 126 8.32 -0.89 -7.07
N GLY A 127 8.57 -2.02 -6.37
CA GLY A 127 7.54 -2.76 -5.66
C GLY A 127 6.84 -1.93 -4.59
N ALA A 128 7.59 -1.15 -3.83
CA ALA A 128 6.99 -0.26 -2.81
C ALA A 128 6.19 0.89 -3.44
N LYS A 129 6.63 1.43 -4.59
CA LYS A 129 5.88 2.46 -5.32
C LYS A 129 4.56 1.92 -5.86
N LEU A 130 4.56 0.69 -6.41
CA LEU A 130 3.34 0.02 -6.87
C LEU A 130 2.41 -0.29 -5.70
N GLY A 131 2.95 -0.75 -4.56
CA GLY A 131 2.17 -0.97 -3.34
C GLY A 131 1.50 0.31 -2.84
N LEU A 132 2.21 1.44 -2.84
CA LEU A 132 1.64 2.75 -2.51
C LEU A 132 0.56 3.17 -3.50
N GLY A 133 0.78 2.96 -4.81
CA GLY A 133 -0.21 3.23 -5.85
C GLY A 133 -1.48 2.40 -5.65
N GLY A 134 -1.35 1.10 -5.36
CA GLY A 134 -2.47 0.20 -5.06
C GLY A 134 -3.29 0.66 -3.85
N ASN A 135 -2.61 1.06 -2.76
CA ASN A 135 -3.28 1.62 -1.59
C ASN A 135 -3.97 2.96 -1.90
N GLY A 136 -3.39 3.80 -2.75
CA GLY A 136 -4.02 5.03 -3.22
C GLY A 136 -5.32 4.76 -3.98
N VAL A 137 -5.34 3.74 -4.84
CA VAL A 137 -6.56 3.28 -5.54
C VAL A 137 -7.61 2.79 -4.55
N LEU A 138 -7.24 1.97 -3.57
CA LEU A 138 -8.18 1.47 -2.56
C LEU A 138 -8.77 2.60 -1.71
N LEU A 139 -7.95 3.58 -1.32
CA LEU A 139 -8.41 4.75 -0.58
C LEU A 139 -9.40 5.59 -1.42
N ALA A 140 -9.08 5.84 -2.69
CA ALA A 140 -9.99 6.55 -3.60
C ALA A 140 -11.31 5.78 -3.78
N THR A 141 -11.24 4.44 -3.91
CA THR A 141 -12.42 3.58 -3.97
C THR A 141 -13.29 3.71 -2.72
N ALA A 142 -12.68 3.68 -1.52
CA ALA A 142 -13.42 3.84 -0.25
C ALA A 142 -14.16 5.19 -0.19
N VAL A 143 -13.55 6.28 -0.66
CA VAL A 143 -14.19 7.60 -0.71
C VAL A 143 -15.34 7.62 -1.73
N ILE A 144 -15.13 7.07 -2.91
CA ILE A 144 -16.16 7.03 -3.96
C ILE A 144 -17.36 6.20 -3.50
N THR A 145 -17.12 5.00 -2.99
CA THR A 145 -18.18 4.08 -2.55
C THR A 145 -18.94 4.62 -1.35
N TYR A 146 -18.28 5.31 -0.42
CA TYR A 146 -18.96 6.02 0.65
C TYR A 146 -19.94 7.08 0.12
N ASN A 147 -19.51 7.90 -0.83
CA ASN A 147 -20.41 8.92 -1.42
C ASN A 147 -21.60 8.30 -2.14
N LEU A 148 -21.41 7.14 -2.81
CA LEU A 148 -22.49 6.44 -3.51
C LEU A 148 -23.48 5.75 -2.55
N SER A 149 -22.99 5.26 -1.40
CA SER A 149 -23.82 4.51 -0.42
C SER A 149 -24.48 5.42 0.62
N SER A 150 -23.96 6.61 0.88
CA SER A 150 -24.41 7.46 1.97
C SER A 150 -25.87 7.90 1.84
N GLY A 151 -26.34 8.22 0.62
CA GLY A 151 -27.72 8.59 0.36
C GLY A 151 -28.70 7.41 0.58
N PRO A 152 -28.53 6.28 -0.14
CA PRO A 152 -29.33 5.07 0.07
C PRO A 152 -29.31 4.57 1.52
N ALA A 153 -28.16 4.55 2.16
CA ALA A 153 -28.04 4.10 3.55
C ALA A 153 -28.81 4.97 4.52
N ALA A 154 -28.78 6.30 4.36
CA ALA A 154 -29.51 7.23 5.19
C ALA A 154 -31.03 7.13 4.96
N ALA A 155 -31.48 6.80 3.76
CA ALA A 155 -32.88 6.57 3.44
C ALA A 155 -33.44 5.28 4.06
N THR A 156 -32.59 4.26 4.22
CA THR A 156 -32.98 2.96 4.78
C THR A 156 -33.09 3.04 6.31
N SER A 157 -32.03 3.39 7.01
CA SER A 157 -32.05 3.57 8.45
C SER A 157 -30.80 4.30 8.99
N ALA A 158 -30.92 4.81 10.21
CA ALA A 158 -29.78 5.44 10.91
C ALA A 158 -28.66 4.42 11.17
N MET A 159 -28.99 3.16 11.47
CA MET A 159 -28.02 2.09 11.72
C MET A 159 -27.30 1.70 10.43
N THR A 160 -28.01 1.59 9.30
CA THR A 160 -27.42 1.35 7.99
C THR A 160 -26.41 2.44 7.64
N SER A 161 -26.78 3.71 7.80
CA SER A 161 -25.92 4.86 7.57
C SER A 161 -24.65 4.79 8.42
N LEU A 162 -24.79 4.50 9.72
CA LEU A 162 -23.66 4.36 10.63
C LEU A 162 -22.75 3.20 10.26
N THR A 163 -23.33 2.06 9.86
CA THR A 163 -22.57 0.87 9.43
C THR A 163 -21.70 1.16 8.21
N TYR A 164 -22.26 1.79 7.17
CA TYR A 164 -21.51 2.17 5.97
C TYR A 164 -20.45 3.25 6.24
N LEU A 165 -20.72 4.19 7.15
CA LEU A 165 -19.74 5.15 7.61
C LEU A 165 -18.55 4.43 8.29
N LEU A 166 -18.85 3.55 9.26
CA LEU A 166 -17.82 2.81 9.99
C LEU A 166 -17.00 1.92 9.04
N LEU A 167 -17.66 1.20 8.12
CA LEU A 167 -16.99 0.37 7.13
C LEU A 167 -16.03 1.19 6.26
N SER A 168 -16.45 2.36 5.82
CA SER A 168 -15.61 3.27 5.02
C SER A 168 -14.43 3.82 5.81
N VAL A 169 -14.64 4.21 7.07
CA VAL A 169 -13.56 4.67 7.96
C VAL A 169 -12.55 3.56 8.23
N VAL A 170 -13.01 2.35 8.55
CA VAL A 170 -12.14 1.19 8.77
C VAL A 170 -11.34 0.87 7.49
N SER A 171 -12.00 0.87 6.32
CA SER A 171 -11.34 0.64 5.04
C SER A 171 -10.26 1.69 4.75
N ALA A 172 -10.54 2.97 5.04
CA ALA A 172 -9.57 4.05 4.88
C ALA A 172 -8.37 3.89 5.83
N ILE A 173 -8.60 3.56 7.10
CA ILE A 173 -7.53 3.32 8.09
C ILE A 173 -6.69 2.11 7.66
N CYS A 174 -7.32 1.00 7.25
CA CYS A 174 -6.60 -0.18 6.76
C CYS A 174 -5.75 0.15 5.53
N SER A 175 -6.28 0.92 4.57
CA SER A 175 -5.53 1.35 3.39
C SER A 175 -4.34 2.22 3.77
N LEU A 176 -4.49 3.16 4.71
CA LEU A 176 -3.38 3.97 5.22
C LEU A 176 -2.31 3.12 5.91
N CYS A 177 -2.70 2.20 6.77
CA CYS A 177 -1.79 1.28 7.43
C CYS A 177 -1.03 0.41 6.41
N CYS A 178 -1.73 -0.17 5.43
CA CYS A 178 -1.09 -0.94 4.36
C CYS A 178 -0.16 -0.07 3.51
N GLY A 179 -0.52 1.19 3.26
CA GLY A 179 0.33 2.17 2.59
C GLY A 179 1.63 2.43 3.35
N LEU A 180 1.56 2.61 4.67
CA LEU A 180 2.74 2.75 5.53
C LEU A 180 3.62 1.50 5.50
N PHE A 181 3.02 0.30 5.54
CA PHE A 181 3.75 -0.96 5.38
C PHE A 181 4.44 -1.04 4.02
N ALA A 182 3.76 -0.67 2.93
CA ALA A 182 4.35 -0.65 1.59
C ALA A 182 5.51 0.36 1.47
N ALA A 183 5.44 1.49 2.17
CA ALA A 183 6.49 2.50 2.21
C ALA A 183 7.69 2.09 3.10
N PHE A 184 7.47 1.22 4.09
CA PHE A 184 8.47 0.90 5.11
C PHE A 184 9.83 0.44 4.54
N PRO A 185 9.91 -0.43 3.51
CA PRO A 185 11.19 -0.82 2.92
C PRO A 185 11.99 0.33 2.31
N ILE A 186 11.32 1.40 1.86
CA ILE A 186 11.99 2.59 1.30
C ILE A 186 12.38 3.57 2.40
N LEU A 187 11.56 3.72 3.45
CA LEU A 187 11.77 4.66 4.54
C LEU A 187 12.86 4.18 5.50
N HIS A 188 12.96 2.87 5.73
CA HIS A 188 13.92 2.31 6.66
C HIS A 188 15.29 2.11 5.98
N ARG A 189 16.36 2.68 6.57
CA ARG A 189 17.73 2.65 5.99
C ARG A 189 18.22 1.26 5.62
N SER A 190 18.02 0.26 6.49
CA SER A 190 18.46 -1.12 6.23
C SER A 190 17.59 -1.84 5.18
N GLY A 191 16.31 -1.49 5.07
CA GLY A 191 15.42 -1.96 4.01
C GLY A 191 15.84 -1.39 2.66
N LYS A 192 16.04 -0.07 2.59
CA LYS A 192 16.52 0.61 1.38
C LYS A 192 17.86 0.06 0.89
N ALA A 193 18.78 -0.24 1.80
CA ALA A 193 20.08 -0.82 1.46
C ALA A 193 20.00 -2.24 0.88
N SER A 194 18.87 -2.93 1.05
CA SER A 194 18.63 -4.27 0.48
C SER A 194 17.89 -4.26 -0.86
N LEU A 195 17.35 -3.10 -1.28
CA LEU A 195 16.65 -2.93 -2.54
C LEU A 195 17.62 -2.49 -3.64
N ASP A 196 17.34 -2.95 -4.85
CA ASP A 196 18.09 -2.58 -6.08
C ASP A 196 19.62 -2.87 -5.98
N VAL A 197 20.02 -3.79 -5.11
CA VAL A 197 21.40 -4.28 -5.07
C VAL A 197 21.63 -5.06 -6.36
N SER A 198 22.30 -4.44 -7.33
CA SER A 198 22.92 -5.16 -8.41
C SER A 198 23.96 -6.08 -7.76
N VAL A 199 23.77 -7.40 -7.90
CA VAL A 199 24.81 -8.36 -7.57
C VAL A 199 25.93 -8.11 -8.58
N VAL A 200 26.83 -7.20 -8.23
CA VAL A 200 28.11 -7.15 -8.93
C VAL A 200 28.75 -8.49 -8.63
N PRO A 201 28.93 -9.37 -9.61
CA PRO A 201 29.68 -10.59 -9.37
C PRO A 201 31.00 -10.11 -8.79
N ALA A 202 31.31 -10.56 -7.59
CA ALA A 202 32.60 -10.32 -7.00
C ALA A 202 33.64 -11.04 -7.89
N SER A 203 34.06 -10.34 -8.92
CA SER A 203 35.33 -10.64 -9.58
C SER A 203 36.40 -10.24 -8.58
N ILE A 204 36.56 -11.06 -7.53
CA ILE A 204 37.76 -11.07 -6.73
C ILE A 204 38.83 -11.65 -7.66
N GLY A 205 39.30 -10.81 -8.56
CA GLY A 205 40.62 -10.97 -9.12
C GLY A 205 41.61 -10.64 -8.00
N VAL A 206 41.77 -11.55 -7.07
CA VAL A 206 42.97 -11.58 -6.25
C VAL A 206 44.05 -12.03 -7.22
N ASP A 207 44.72 -11.06 -7.83
CA ASP A 207 45.99 -11.27 -8.49
C ASP A 207 47.01 -11.75 -7.44
N THR A 208 46.94 -13.03 -7.09
CA THR A 208 47.92 -13.69 -6.22
C THR A 208 49.26 -13.89 -6.92
N HIS A 209 49.40 -13.40 -8.14
CA HIS A 209 50.66 -13.55 -8.89
C HIS A 209 51.74 -12.53 -8.55
N SER A 210 51.44 -11.45 -7.83
CA SER A 210 52.44 -10.42 -7.51
C SER A 210 53.17 -10.62 -6.17
N LEU A 211 52.77 -11.62 -5.36
CA LEU A 211 53.43 -11.85 -4.05
C LEU A 211 54.45 -12.98 -4.02
N ILE A 212 54.76 -13.63 -5.15
CA ILE A 212 55.69 -14.78 -5.16
C ILE A 212 57.05 -14.42 -5.85
N SER A 213 57.23 -13.23 -6.42
CA SER A 213 58.44 -12.91 -7.18
C SER A 213 59.59 -12.23 -6.36
N ASP A 214 59.41 -11.93 -5.06
CA ASP A 214 60.43 -11.23 -4.26
C ASP A 214 61.11 -12.09 -3.19
N SER A 215 61.15 -13.40 -3.32
CA SER A 215 61.85 -14.26 -2.34
C SER A 215 63.00 -15.09 -2.93
N GLU A 216 63.51 -14.73 -4.13
CA GLU A 216 64.73 -15.35 -4.66
C GLU A 216 65.70 -14.23 -5.13
N GLU A 217 66.40 -13.59 -4.19
CA GLU A 217 67.77 -13.06 -4.33
C GLU A 217 68.49 -13.01 -2.98
#